data_03f558f4b6f269e8382d18592345bdf7
#
_entry.id   03f558f4b6f269e8382d18592345bdf7
#
_cell.length_a   1.000
_cell.length_b   1.000
_cell.length_c   1.000
_cell.angle_alpha   90.00
_cell.angle_beta   90.00
_cell.angle_gamma   90.00
#
_symmetry.space_group_name_H-M   'P 1'
#
loop_
_entity.id
_entity.type
_entity.pdbx_description
1 polymer ?
#
loop_
_entity_poly.entity_id
_entity_poly.type
_entity_poly.pdbx_seq_one_letter_code
_entity_poly.pdbx_strand_id
1 'polypeptide(L)'
;VRDYVDYSRMLDMQNAIVNIEFKSEDAMSKREYFSSNPDDAIVIKYADEIPQKYELSVDSQLLSSVEYKDDCMILKGECPSNLMPVDRMSENSCTYDGTGVKFATIIKVVTDGKTSRSDKVLCVENSTEMRVYVAAKTSYIDYNTLPTAETDVACARKIEDVTAKEYNQIKDEHIKDFSRFYN
;
A
#
# COMPACT_ATOMS: atom_id res chain seq x y z
N VAL A 1 -14.13 3.86 21.97
CA VAL A 1 -13.67 4.97 21.14
C VAL A 1 -12.55 5.63 21.92
N ARG A 2 -11.33 5.68 21.40
CA ARG A 2 -10.22 6.42 22.02
C ARG A 2 -10.44 7.90 21.74
N ASP A 3 -10.32 8.75 22.74
CA ASP A 3 -10.35 10.20 22.54
C ASP A 3 -8.98 10.65 21.99
N TYR A 4 -9.01 11.30 20.83
CA TYR A 4 -7.84 11.92 20.24
C TYR A 4 -7.87 13.43 20.50
N VAL A 5 -6.75 13.98 20.93
CA VAL A 5 -6.56 15.42 21.11
C VAL A 5 -5.37 15.90 20.30
N ASP A 6 -5.28 17.21 20.10
CA ASP A 6 -4.19 17.85 19.33
C ASP A 6 -4.01 17.25 17.91
N TYR A 7 -5.13 16.87 17.27
CA TYR A 7 -5.08 16.30 15.92
C TYR A 7 -4.70 17.36 14.90
N SER A 8 -3.69 17.06 14.10
CA SER A 8 -3.30 17.84 12.94
C SER A 8 -3.07 16.94 11.74
N ARG A 9 -3.51 17.38 10.56
CA ARG A 9 -3.21 16.74 9.28
C ARG A 9 -2.74 17.82 8.30
N MET A 10 -1.55 17.63 7.77
CA MET A 10 -0.91 18.57 6.85
C MET A 10 -0.45 17.84 5.59
N LEU A 11 -0.74 18.42 4.43
CA LEU A 11 -0.10 18.06 3.18
C LEU A 11 1.06 19.06 2.95
N ASP A 12 2.27 18.57 3.05
CA ASP A 12 3.46 19.30 2.64
C ASP A 12 3.56 19.23 1.10
N MET A 13 3.09 20.28 0.44
CA MET A 13 3.07 20.33 -1.02
C MET A 13 4.46 20.48 -1.64
N GLN A 14 5.42 21.02 -0.91
CA GLN A 14 6.80 21.19 -1.38
C GLN A 14 7.54 19.85 -1.45
N ASN A 15 7.27 18.97 -0.49
CA ASN A 15 7.91 17.68 -0.36
C ASN A 15 7.00 16.50 -0.78
N ALA A 16 5.73 16.75 -1.13
CA ALA A 16 4.70 15.76 -1.44
C ALA A 16 4.53 14.69 -0.35
N ILE A 17 4.47 15.13 0.91
CA ILE A 17 4.34 14.28 2.09
C ILE A 17 3.09 14.67 2.87
N VAL A 18 2.26 13.70 3.22
CA VAL A 18 1.18 13.89 4.20
C VAL A 18 1.70 13.54 5.58
N ASN A 19 1.56 14.48 6.51
CA ASN A 19 1.88 14.31 7.92
C ASN A 19 0.61 14.34 8.75
N ILE A 20 0.47 13.40 9.68
CA ILE A 20 -0.60 13.37 10.68
C ILE A 20 0.04 13.25 12.05
N GLU A 21 -0.39 14.10 12.97
CA GLU A 21 0.02 14.05 14.37
C GLU A 21 -1.21 14.15 15.27
N PHE A 22 -1.22 13.40 16.35
CA PHE A 22 -2.27 13.45 17.37
C PHE A 22 -1.76 12.87 18.67
N LYS A 23 -2.45 13.17 19.77
CA LYS A 23 -2.22 12.52 21.07
C LYS A 23 -3.39 11.61 21.42
N SER A 24 -3.07 10.49 22.01
CA SER A 24 -4.01 9.56 22.64
C SER A 24 -3.44 9.17 23.99
N GLU A 25 -4.22 9.37 25.08
CA GLU A 25 -3.75 9.10 26.44
C GLU A 25 -2.42 9.83 26.78
N ASP A 26 -2.31 11.10 26.36
CA ASP A 26 -1.12 11.97 26.48
C ASP A 26 0.14 11.53 25.70
N ALA A 27 0.07 10.43 24.96
CA ALA A 27 1.17 9.95 24.12
C ALA A 27 1.02 10.44 22.68
N MET A 28 2.12 10.92 22.10
CA MET A 28 2.17 11.39 20.72
C MET A 28 2.21 10.25 19.73
N SER A 29 1.44 10.39 18.68
CA SER A 29 1.44 9.51 17.50
C SER A 29 1.69 10.32 16.24
N LYS A 30 2.61 9.86 15.41
CA LYS A 30 2.96 10.49 14.12
C LYS A 30 2.79 9.51 12.97
N ARG A 31 2.33 10.02 11.84
CA ARG A 31 2.16 9.26 10.62
C ARG A 31 2.71 10.07 9.44
N GLU A 32 3.50 9.45 8.60
CA GLU A 32 3.98 10.02 7.33
C GLU A 32 3.52 9.12 6.17
N TYR A 33 3.06 9.74 5.08
CA TYR A 33 2.61 9.04 3.87
C TYR A 33 3.17 9.73 2.64
N PHE A 34 3.80 8.99 1.74
CA PHE A 34 4.21 9.49 0.43
C PHE A 34 4.25 8.38 -0.62
N SER A 35 4.17 8.76 -1.89
CA SER A 35 4.31 7.86 -3.03
C SER A 35 5.64 8.14 -3.70
N SER A 36 6.61 7.24 -3.51
CA SER A 36 7.95 7.36 -4.10
C SER A 36 7.92 6.91 -5.55
N ASN A 37 8.05 7.85 -6.48
CA ASN A 37 8.19 7.53 -7.91
C ASN A 37 9.51 6.80 -8.21
N PRO A 38 10.68 7.17 -7.63
CA PRO A 38 11.91 6.41 -7.84
C PRO A 38 11.82 4.94 -7.44
N ASP A 39 11.08 4.64 -6.37
CA ASP A 39 10.93 3.30 -5.83
C ASP A 39 9.70 2.57 -6.38
N ASP A 40 8.78 3.32 -7.05
CA ASP A 40 7.52 2.79 -7.57
C ASP A 40 6.70 2.11 -6.44
N ALA A 41 6.64 2.78 -5.29
CA ALA A 41 6.01 2.29 -4.08
C ALA A 41 5.35 3.41 -3.26
N ILE A 42 4.27 3.06 -2.56
CA ILE A 42 3.71 3.90 -1.49
C ILE A 42 4.43 3.51 -0.19
N VAL A 43 4.85 4.52 0.56
CA VAL A 43 5.55 4.36 1.83
C VAL A 43 4.76 5.04 2.94
N ILE A 44 4.52 4.30 4.02
CA ILE A 44 3.79 4.79 5.19
C ILE A 44 4.66 4.51 6.41
N LYS A 45 4.85 5.52 7.24
CA LYS A 45 5.54 5.38 8.54
C LYS A 45 4.59 5.73 9.68
N TYR A 46 4.59 4.87 10.68
CA TYR A 46 3.95 5.06 11.98
C TYR A 46 5.05 5.19 13.04
N ALA A 47 4.93 6.20 13.90
CA ALA A 47 5.82 6.40 15.03
C ALA A 47 4.98 6.82 16.25
N ASP A 48 5.04 6.03 17.31
CA ASP A 48 4.24 6.18 18.52
C ASP A 48 5.15 6.22 19.75
N GLU A 49 4.87 7.10 20.71
CA GLU A 49 5.63 7.19 21.95
C GLU A 49 5.41 5.99 22.89
N ILE A 50 4.28 5.31 22.75
CA ILE A 50 3.97 4.10 23.49
C ILE A 50 3.63 2.96 22.53
N PRO A 51 3.96 1.70 22.88
CA PRO A 51 3.68 0.56 22.01
C PRO A 51 2.20 0.44 21.65
N GLN A 52 1.93 0.25 20.37
CA GLN A 52 0.59 0.12 19.82
C GLN A 52 0.35 -1.28 19.23
N LYS A 53 -0.94 -1.60 19.06
CA LYS A 53 -1.41 -2.73 18.28
C LYS A 53 -2.04 -2.22 16.99
N TYR A 54 -1.69 -2.86 15.86
CA TYR A 54 -2.26 -2.59 14.54
C TYR A 54 -2.84 -3.85 13.93
N GLU A 55 -3.90 -3.68 13.18
CA GLU A 55 -4.51 -4.73 12.39
C GLU A 55 -4.61 -4.21 10.94
N LEU A 56 -3.96 -4.92 10.01
CA LEU A 56 -3.93 -4.56 8.61
C LEU A 56 -4.68 -5.61 7.80
N SER A 57 -5.52 -5.15 6.89
CA SER A 57 -6.22 -5.99 5.94
C SER A 57 -6.23 -5.33 4.57
N VAL A 58 -6.43 -6.12 3.54
CA VAL A 58 -6.61 -5.67 2.16
C VAL A 58 -7.69 -6.49 1.49
N ASP A 59 -8.50 -5.84 0.68
CA ASP A 59 -9.50 -6.50 -0.16
C ASP A 59 -9.64 -5.81 -1.52
N SER A 60 -10.44 -6.36 -2.39
CA SER A 60 -10.80 -5.82 -3.69
C SER A 60 -12.23 -6.20 -4.04
N GLN A 61 -12.95 -5.31 -4.71
CA GLN A 61 -14.26 -5.59 -5.29
C GLN A 61 -14.18 -6.44 -6.57
N LEU A 62 -12.98 -6.57 -7.15
CA LEU A 62 -12.73 -7.39 -8.34
C LEU A 62 -12.49 -8.85 -7.94
N LEU A 63 -12.58 -9.74 -8.93
CA LEU A 63 -12.19 -11.13 -8.73
C LEU A 63 -10.75 -11.21 -8.23
N SER A 64 -10.58 -11.63 -6.98
CA SER A 64 -9.28 -11.56 -6.32
C SER A 64 -9.12 -12.59 -5.21
N SER A 65 -7.88 -12.77 -4.80
CA SER A 65 -7.48 -13.55 -3.64
C SER A 65 -6.42 -12.82 -2.85
N VAL A 66 -6.37 -13.05 -1.54
CA VAL A 66 -5.34 -12.50 -0.65
C VAL A 66 -4.62 -13.64 0.05
N GLU A 67 -3.29 -13.61 -0.02
CA GLU A 67 -2.41 -14.47 0.76
C GLU A 67 -1.79 -13.64 1.89
N TYR A 68 -1.91 -14.11 3.13
CA TYR A 68 -1.30 -13.50 4.31
C TYR A 68 -0.06 -14.30 4.70
N LYS A 69 1.08 -13.63 4.81
CA LYS A 69 2.33 -14.14 5.36
C LYS A 69 2.64 -13.44 6.69
N ASP A 70 3.70 -13.84 7.36
CA ASP A 70 4.02 -13.31 8.71
C ASP A 70 4.28 -11.80 8.74
N ASP A 71 4.71 -11.22 7.63
CA ASP A 71 5.07 -9.81 7.52
C ASP A 71 4.57 -9.14 6.23
N CYS A 72 3.80 -9.86 5.41
CA CYS A 72 3.23 -9.26 4.21
C CYS A 72 1.87 -9.84 3.81
N MET A 73 1.14 -9.05 3.02
CA MET A 73 -0.11 -9.42 2.37
C MET A 73 0.08 -9.32 0.86
N ILE A 74 -0.39 -10.32 0.13
CA ILE A 74 -0.31 -10.40 -1.33
C ILE A 74 -1.72 -10.49 -1.89
N LEU A 75 -2.21 -9.41 -2.46
CA LEU A 75 -3.47 -9.36 -3.19
C LEU A 75 -3.20 -9.62 -4.67
N LYS A 76 -3.87 -10.61 -5.26
CA LYS A 76 -3.85 -10.89 -6.70
C LYS A 76 -5.26 -10.92 -7.24
N GLY A 77 -5.46 -10.38 -8.41
CA GLY A 77 -6.79 -10.36 -9.01
C GLY A 77 -6.76 -10.12 -10.51
N GLU A 78 -7.96 -10.07 -11.06
CA GLU A 78 -8.21 -9.87 -12.48
C GLU A 78 -9.35 -8.86 -12.66
N CYS A 79 -9.19 -7.95 -13.61
CA CYS A 79 -10.28 -7.11 -14.10
C CYS A 79 -11.17 -7.94 -15.04
N PRO A 80 -12.47 -7.65 -15.15
CA PRO A 80 -13.29 -8.29 -16.16
C PRO A 80 -12.73 -8.01 -17.56
N SER A 81 -12.77 -9.01 -18.43
CA SER A 81 -12.40 -8.87 -19.85
C SER A 81 -13.43 -8.07 -20.64
N ASN A 82 -14.68 -8.10 -20.18
CA ASN A 82 -15.78 -7.30 -20.72
C ASN A 82 -16.68 -6.81 -19.60
N LEU A 83 -17.05 -5.54 -19.66
CA LEU A 83 -17.98 -4.89 -18.76
C LEU A 83 -19.05 -4.16 -19.59
N MET A 84 -20.31 -4.52 -19.40
CA MET A 84 -21.42 -3.81 -20.04
C MET A 84 -21.62 -2.43 -19.45
N PRO A 85 -22.03 -1.43 -20.26
CA PRO A 85 -22.38 -0.11 -19.75
C PRO A 85 -23.44 -0.16 -18.65
N VAL A 86 -23.39 0.81 -17.72
CA VAL A 86 -24.26 0.85 -16.53
C VAL A 86 -25.75 0.82 -16.88
N ASP A 87 -26.14 1.43 -17.99
CA ASP A 87 -27.52 1.44 -18.53
C ASP A 87 -27.99 0.10 -19.06
N ARG A 88 -27.11 -0.88 -19.22
CA ARG A 88 -27.35 -2.23 -19.74
C ARG A 88 -26.93 -3.34 -18.78
N MET A 89 -26.63 -2.99 -17.52
CA MET A 89 -26.20 -3.98 -16.55
C MET A 89 -27.29 -5.00 -16.25
N SER A 90 -26.89 -6.27 -16.26
CA SER A 90 -27.66 -7.45 -15.87
C SER A 90 -26.78 -8.37 -15.02
N GLU A 91 -27.31 -9.50 -14.55
CA GLU A 91 -26.54 -10.47 -13.76
C GLU A 91 -25.24 -10.98 -14.44
N ASN A 92 -25.17 -10.89 -15.78
CA ASN A 92 -24.02 -11.32 -16.58
C ASN A 92 -23.23 -10.15 -17.19
N SER A 93 -23.26 -8.99 -16.55
CA SER A 93 -22.64 -7.77 -17.09
C SER A 93 -21.11 -7.78 -17.04
N CYS A 94 -20.51 -8.63 -16.22
CA CYS A 94 -19.07 -8.79 -16.08
C CYS A 94 -18.63 -10.17 -16.58
N THR A 95 -17.66 -10.21 -17.48
CA THR A 95 -17.09 -11.48 -17.97
C THR A 95 -15.65 -11.61 -17.49
N TYR A 96 -15.31 -12.76 -16.91
CA TYR A 96 -13.97 -13.16 -16.50
C TYR A 96 -13.59 -14.43 -17.26
N ASP A 97 -12.89 -14.28 -18.36
CA ASP A 97 -12.46 -15.37 -19.25
C ASP A 97 -10.94 -15.60 -19.25
N GLY A 98 -10.23 -14.92 -18.32
CA GLY A 98 -8.78 -15.01 -18.18
C GLY A 98 -7.99 -14.10 -19.11
N THR A 99 -8.68 -13.32 -19.99
CA THR A 99 -8.03 -12.37 -20.90
C THR A 99 -8.01 -10.95 -20.35
N GLY A 100 -8.66 -10.70 -19.21
CA GLY A 100 -8.66 -9.42 -18.52
C GLY A 100 -7.29 -9.03 -17.96
N VAL A 101 -7.13 -7.75 -17.64
CA VAL A 101 -5.92 -7.24 -17.00
C VAL A 101 -5.80 -7.85 -15.61
N LYS A 102 -4.72 -8.58 -15.36
CA LYS A 102 -4.35 -9.09 -14.05
C LYS A 102 -3.64 -8.01 -13.24
N PHE A 103 -3.77 -8.07 -11.94
CA PHE A 103 -3.05 -7.17 -11.03
C PHE A 103 -2.52 -7.94 -9.81
N ALA A 104 -1.43 -7.42 -9.27
CA ALA A 104 -0.92 -7.84 -7.98
C ALA A 104 -0.55 -6.61 -7.15
N THR A 105 -0.79 -6.71 -5.85
CA THR A 105 -0.34 -5.72 -4.85
C THR A 105 0.32 -6.47 -3.71
N ILE A 106 1.53 -6.07 -3.34
CA ILE A 106 2.23 -6.60 -2.17
C ILE A 106 2.34 -5.47 -1.14
N ILE A 107 1.90 -5.77 0.07
CA ILE A 107 1.98 -4.88 1.23
C ILE A 107 2.93 -5.54 2.23
N LYS A 108 4.10 -4.94 2.43
CA LYS A 108 5.14 -5.41 3.35
C LYS A 108 5.19 -4.54 4.58
N VAL A 109 5.25 -5.18 5.75
CA VAL A 109 5.36 -4.52 7.05
C VAL A 109 6.76 -4.75 7.63
N VAL A 110 7.40 -3.66 8.06
CA VAL A 110 8.65 -3.67 8.82
C VAL A 110 8.39 -2.94 10.14
N THR A 111 8.64 -3.59 11.26
CA THR A 111 8.27 -3.07 12.59
C THR A 111 9.27 -3.51 13.65
N ASP A 112 9.38 -2.75 14.74
CA ASP A 112 10.06 -3.12 15.98
C ASP A 112 9.21 -4.05 16.87
N GLY A 113 7.90 -4.19 16.56
CA GLY A 113 6.98 -5.07 17.25
C GLY A 113 6.99 -6.51 16.74
N LYS A 114 5.98 -7.26 17.13
CA LYS A 114 5.78 -8.66 16.69
C LYS A 114 4.67 -8.71 15.65
N THR A 115 4.93 -9.38 14.53
CA THR A 115 3.93 -9.67 13.51
C THR A 115 3.34 -11.06 13.70
N SER A 116 2.06 -11.19 13.42
CA SER A 116 1.35 -12.46 13.36
C SER A 116 0.17 -12.36 12.40
N ARG A 117 -0.33 -13.49 11.93
CA ARG A 117 -1.53 -13.52 11.10
C ARG A 117 -2.69 -14.16 11.84
N SER A 118 -3.89 -13.62 11.64
CA SER A 118 -5.13 -14.19 12.14
C SER A 118 -6.19 -14.04 11.07
N ASP A 119 -6.65 -15.17 10.49
CA ASP A 119 -7.64 -15.23 9.41
C ASP A 119 -7.27 -14.30 8.24
N LYS A 120 -7.97 -13.18 8.10
CA LYS A 120 -7.80 -12.17 7.02
C LYS A 120 -7.14 -10.89 7.51
N VAL A 121 -6.31 -10.98 8.54
CA VAL A 121 -5.67 -9.84 9.19
C VAL A 121 -4.21 -10.13 9.46
N LEU A 122 -3.33 -9.19 9.13
CA LEU A 122 -1.96 -9.13 9.61
C LEU A 122 -1.94 -8.26 10.88
N CYS A 123 -1.61 -8.88 12.01
CA CYS A 123 -1.52 -8.21 13.30
C CYS A 123 -0.08 -7.77 13.58
N VAL A 124 0.08 -6.56 14.11
CA VAL A 124 1.34 -6.04 14.67
C VAL A 124 1.09 -5.69 16.13
N GLU A 125 1.89 -6.21 17.04
CA GLU A 125 1.74 -5.99 18.48
C GLU A 125 3.02 -5.43 19.09
N ASN A 126 2.86 -4.58 20.12
CA ASN A 126 3.95 -3.91 20.84
C ASN A 126 4.91 -3.15 19.91
N SER A 127 4.36 -2.39 18.96
CA SER A 127 5.14 -1.60 18.01
C SER A 127 5.15 -0.13 18.40
N THR A 128 6.33 0.47 18.45
CA THR A 128 6.52 1.93 18.51
C THR A 128 6.89 2.51 17.16
N GLU A 129 7.47 1.72 16.25
CA GLU A 129 7.71 2.10 14.87
C GLU A 129 7.26 1.00 13.91
N MET A 130 6.42 1.39 12.94
CA MET A 130 6.00 0.52 11.85
C MET A 130 6.12 1.25 10.51
N ARG A 131 6.70 0.57 9.53
CA ARG A 131 6.77 1.03 8.13
C ARG A 131 6.00 0.05 7.26
N VAL A 132 5.15 0.59 6.39
CA VAL A 132 4.37 -0.19 5.44
C VAL A 132 4.76 0.24 4.04
N TYR A 133 5.15 -0.71 3.23
CA TYR A 133 5.54 -0.54 1.83
C TYR A 133 4.51 -1.22 0.94
N VAL A 134 3.97 -0.49 -0.03
CA VAL A 134 2.97 -1.01 -0.96
C VAL A 134 3.49 -0.86 -2.38
N ALA A 135 3.62 -1.98 -3.08
CA ALA A 135 3.89 -2.01 -4.52
C ALA A 135 2.73 -2.68 -5.25
N ALA A 136 2.34 -2.11 -6.39
CA ALA A 136 1.28 -2.64 -7.24
C ALA A 136 1.72 -2.70 -8.69
N LYS A 137 1.36 -3.77 -9.39
CA LYS A 137 1.63 -3.97 -10.82
C LYS A 137 0.43 -4.56 -11.51
N THR A 138 0.28 -4.21 -12.79
CA THR A 138 -0.72 -4.80 -13.67
C THR A 138 -0.04 -5.54 -14.82
N SER A 139 -0.75 -6.48 -15.41
CA SER A 139 -0.28 -7.19 -16.61
C SER A 139 -0.44 -6.36 -17.91
N TYR A 140 -0.97 -5.14 -17.82
CA TYR A 140 -1.13 -4.25 -18.95
C TYR A 140 0.23 -3.86 -19.54
N ILE A 141 0.35 -3.91 -20.85
CA ILE A 141 1.55 -3.53 -21.61
C ILE A 141 1.22 -2.28 -22.41
N ASP A 142 0.32 -2.41 -23.38
CA ASP A 142 -0.18 -1.33 -24.22
C ASP A 142 -1.55 -1.70 -24.81
N TYR A 143 -2.16 -0.80 -25.58
CA TYR A 143 -3.51 -0.98 -26.12
C TYR A 143 -3.61 -2.01 -27.25
N ASN A 144 -2.48 -2.43 -27.85
CA ASN A 144 -2.42 -3.41 -28.93
C ASN A 144 -1.98 -4.80 -28.48
N THR A 145 -1.54 -4.94 -27.24
CA THR A 145 -0.93 -6.16 -26.73
C THR A 145 -1.81 -6.77 -25.65
N LEU A 146 -2.06 -8.08 -25.72
CA LEU A 146 -2.76 -8.77 -24.64
C LEU A 146 -1.99 -8.62 -23.31
N PRO A 147 -2.70 -8.48 -22.17
CA PRO A 147 -2.09 -8.23 -20.87
C PRO A 147 -1.44 -9.50 -20.31
N THR A 148 -0.20 -9.77 -20.69
CA THR A 148 0.54 -10.99 -20.35
C THR A 148 1.73 -10.78 -19.41
N ALA A 149 1.99 -9.53 -18.95
CA ALA A 149 3.10 -9.27 -18.05
C ALA A 149 2.91 -9.98 -16.68
N GLU A 150 4.00 -10.52 -16.14
CA GLU A 150 4.01 -11.15 -14.82
C GLU A 150 3.95 -10.08 -13.71
N THR A 151 2.89 -10.09 -12.93
CA THR A 151 2.61 -9.03 -11.94
C THR A 151 3.25 -9.29 -10.59
N ASP A 152 3.18 -10.52 -10.09
CA ASP A 152 3.65 -10.90 -8.77
C ASP A 152 5.17 -10.85 -8.65
N VAL A 153 5.91 -11.35 -9.64
CA VAL A 153 7.37 -11.26 -9.67
C VAL A 153 7.82 -9.80 -9.72
N ALA A 154 7.15 -8.97 -10.55
CA ALA A 154 7.46 -7.55 -10.65
C ALA A 154 7.19 -6.79 -9.34
N CYS A 155 6.06 -7.08 -8.65
CA CYS A 155 5.77 -6.52 -7.33
C CYS A 155 6.77 -6.97 -6.27
N ALA A 156 7.09 -8.27 -6.21
CA ALA A 156 8.04 -8.81 -5.24
C ALA A 156 9.40 -8.14 -5.34
N ARG A 157 9.92 -7.98 -6.57
CA ARG A 157 11.18 -7.28 -6.81
C ARG A 157 11.13 -5.82 -6.32
N LYS A 158 10.03 -5.10 -6.56
CA LYS A 158 9.90 -3.71 -6.07
C LYS A 158 9.88 -3.62 -4.55
N ILE A 159 9.22 -4.55 -3.88
CA ILE A 159 9.22 -4.62 -2.42
C ILE A 159 10.62 -4.95 -1.89
N GLU A 160 11.34 -5.89 -2.50
CA GLU A 160 12.72 -6.23 -2.13
C GLU A 160 13.63 -5.00 -2.30
N ASP A 161 13.56 -4.31 -3.45
CA ASP A 161 14.38 -3.15 -3.75
C ASP A 161 14.14 -2.00 -2.73
N VAL A 162 12.87 -1.67 -2.44
CA VAL A 162 12.52 -0.56 -1.53
C VAL A 162 12.83 -0.90 -0.08
N THR A 163 12.61 -2.14 0.36
CA THR A 163 12.88 -2.55 1.74
C THR A 163 14.37 -2.77 2.04
N ALA A 164 15.21 -2.90 1.02
CA ALA A 164 16.66 -2.93 1.17
C ALA A 164 17.27 -1.54 1.47
N LYS A 165 16.50 -0.46 1.29
CA LYS A 165 16.94 0.91 1.56
C LYS A 165 16.55 1.36 2.97
N GLU A 166 17.34 2.28 3.53
CA GLU A 166 16.96 2.98 4.75
C GLU A 166 15.80 3.96 4.48
N TYR A 167 14.89 4.11 5.44
CA TYR A 167 13.71 4.97 5.30
C TYR A 167 14.05 6.41 4.88
N ASN A 168 15.07 7.00 5.51
CA ASN A 168 15.46 8.38 5.19
C ASN A 168 16.02 8.48 3.76
N GLN A 169 16.72 7.47 3.27
CA GLN A 169 17.17 7.44 1.89
C GLN A 169 15.99 7.45 0.90
N ILE A 170 14.98 6.63 1.12
CA ILE A 170 13.76 6.60 0.28
C ILE A 170 13.07 7.96 0.29
N LYS A 171 12.93 8.56 1.48
CA LYS A 171 12.31 9.87 1.66
C LYS A 171 13.08 10.98 0.94
N ASP A 172 14.40 11.00 1.06
CA ASP A 172 15.26 12.00 0.41
C ASP A 172 15.24 11.85 -1.13
N GLU A 173 15.26 10.61 -1.64
CA GLU A 173 15.13 10.31 -3.07
C GLU A 173 13.77 10.76 -3.61
N HIS A 174 12.68 10.50 -2.88
CA HIS A 174 11.34 10.97 -3.20
C HIS A 174 11.26 12.50 -3.27
N ILE A 175 11.72 13.21 -2.24
CA ILE A 175 11.72 14.68 -2.19
C ILE A 175 12.53 15.25 -3.36
N LYS A 176 13.72 14.72 -3.59
CA LYS A 176 14.58 15.15 -4.70
C LYS A 176 13.94 14.96 -6.06
N ASP A 177 13.24 13.84 -6.27
CA ASP A 177 12.54 13.56 -7.53
C ASP A 177 11.35 14.51 -7.70
N PHE A 178 10.54 14.70 -6.67
CA PHE A 178 9.36 15.56 -6.71
C PHE A 178 9.74 17.04 -6.92
N SER A 179 10.78 17.52 -6.26
CA SER A 179 11.25 18.93 -6.36
C SER A 179 11.58 19.35 -7.79
N ARG A 180 11.91 18.42 -8.68
CA ARG A 180 12.17 18.73 -10.11
C ARG A 180 10.93 19.20 -10.87
N PHE A 181 9.74 18.87 -10.36
CA PHE A 181 8.47 19.25 -10.98
C PHE A 181 7.78 20.39 -10.25
N TYR A 182 8.11 20.62 -8.99
CA TYR A 182 7.46 21.61 -8.14
C TYR A 182 8.15 22.98 -8.14
N ASN A 183 9.45 23.05 -8.42
CA ASN A 183 10.25 24.30 -8.43
C ASN A 183 10.38 24.90 -9.84
#